data_ae8b9eee7d5ef2af98a598138c0dbb98
#
_entry.id   ae8b9eee7d5ef2af98a598138c0dbb98
#
_cell.length_a   1.000
_cell.length_b   1.000
_cell.length_c   1.000
_cell.angle_alpha   90.00
_cell.angle_beta   90.00
_cell.angle_gamma   90.00
#
_symmetry.space_group_name_H-M   'P 1'
#
loop_
_entity.id
_entity.type
_entity.pdbx_description
1 polymer ?
#
loop_
_entity_poly.entity_id
_entity_poly.type
_entity_poly.pdbx_seq_one_letter_code
_entity_poly.pdbx_strand_id
1 'polypeptide(L)'
;MAVNAEVPVSRTGSARVAVQRFGTFLSGMIMPNIAAFIAWGFITAFFIEKGFTPVEGIGGFGKHADGGLVGPMIKFMLPLLIAAQGGRMVYGVRGSVVAAVATMGVIVGTDIPMFLGAMIMGPFAAWCMKHVDKIWEGKIKPGFEMLVNNFSAGILAAALAVVGYFVFGPPIEALSKGAGHGVDFLVDHGLLPLASLIIEPAKVLFLNNAVNHGVLTPLGIQQATQNGKSILFLLEANPGPGAGLLLAYAIFGSGVA
;
A
#
# COMPACT_ATOMS: atom_id res chain seq x y z
N MET A 1 29.66 10.94 43.07
CA MET A 1 30.16 10.66 41.70
C MET A 1 29.36 9.54 41.15
N ALA A 2 28.35 9.83 40.32
CA ALA A 2 27.57 8.84 39.61
C ALA A 2 28.20 8.57 38.25
N VAL A 3 28.69 7.37 38.05
CA VAL A 3 29.27 6.91 36.77
C VAL A 3 28.12 6.65 35.84
N ASN A 4 27.90 7.50 34.83
CA ASN A 4 27.01 7.23 33.70
C ASN A 4 27.66 6.11 32.86
N ALA A 5 27.24 4.90 33.06
CA ALA A 5 27.56 3.82 32.15
C ALA A 5 26.74 4.02 30.86
N GLU A 6 27.38 4.54 29.81
CA GLU A 6 26.83 4.53 28.46
C GLU A 6 26.69 3.07 28.02
N VAL A 7 25.44 2.63 27.91
CA VAL A 7 25.11 1.32 27.34
C VAL A 7 25.40 1.40 25.84
N PRO A 8 26.32 0.59 25.28
CA PRO A 8 26.60 0.63 23.85
C PRO A 8 25.35 0.19 23.07
N VAL A 9 24.79 1.12 22.27
CA VAL A 9 23.69 0.84 21.35
C VAL A 9 24.20 -0.12 20.27
N SER A 10 23.82 -1.38 20.36
CA SER A 10 24.23 -2.39 19.40
C SER A 10 23.76 -2.04 18.00
N ARG A 11 24.60 -2.23 16.98
CA ARG A 11 24.30 -1.97 15.56
C ARG A 11 23.06 -2.75 15.05
N THR A 12 22.72 -3.85 15.65
CA THR A 12 21.47 -4.62 15.40
C THR A 12 20.21 -3.85 15.76
N GLY A 13 20.25 -2.95 16.76
CA GLY A 13 19.14 -2.06 17.10
C GLY A 13 18.79 -1.06 15.98
N SER A 14 19.81 -0.56 15.26
CA SER A 14 19.62 0.43 14.19
C SER A 14 18.90 -0.15 12.96
N ALA A 15 19.28 -1.33 12.48
CA ALA A 15 18.62 -1.97 11.33
C ALA A 15 17.18 -2.36 11.63
N ARG A 16 16.92 -2.92 12.81
CA ARG A 16 15.56 -3.25 13.27
C ARG A 16 14.66 -2.02 13.32
N VAL A 17 15.16 -0.92 13.87
CA VAL A 17 14.42 0.35 13.95
C VAL A 17 14.14 0.91 12.55
N ALA A 18 15.08 0.83 11.62
CA ALA A 18 14.88 1.27 10.23
C ALA A 18 13.79 0.47 9.53
N VAL A 19 13.79 -0.86 9.67
CA VAL A 19 12.76 -1.73 9.07
C VAL A 19 11.39 -1.49 9.72
N GLN A 20 11.33 -1.32 11.04
CA GLN A 20 10.08 -0.95 11.72
C GLN A 20 9.53 0.40 11.25
N ARG A 21 10.36 1.42 11.11
CA ARG A 21 9.95 2.73 10.57
C ARG A 21 9.42 2.62 9.15
N PHE A 22 10.10 1.86 8.31
CA PHE A 22 9.64 1.60 6.95
C PHE A 22 8.28 0.89 6.95
N GLY A 23 8.10 -0.16 7.75
CA GLY A 23 6.83 -0.86 7.90
C GLY A 23 5.70 0.04 8.42
N THR A 24 5.97 0.88 9.42
CA THR A 24 5.01 1.86 9.93
C THR A 24 4.63 2.88 8.85
N PHE A 25 5.59 3.31 8.03
CA PHE A 25 5.33 4.22 6.92
C PHE A 25 4.42 3.58 5.87
N LEU A 26 4.69 2.34 5.45
CA LEU A 26 3.84 1.60 4.51
C LEU A 26 2.42 1.39 5.06
N SER A 27 2.32 0.94 6.30
CA SER A 27 1.03 0.76 6.98
C SER A 27 0.25 2.09 7.09
N GLY A 28 0.95 3.19 7.37
CA GLY A 28 0.36 4.53 7.45
C GLY A 28 -0.27 5.03 6.16
N MET A 29 0.10 4.46 4.99
CA MET A 29 -0.54 4.74 3.71
C MET A 29 -1.85 3.98 3.53
N ILE A 30 -1.97 2.77 4.08
CA ILE A 30 -3.11 1.87 3.86
C ILE A 30 -4.15 1.99 4.97
N MET A 31 -3.72 1.97 6.23
CA MET A 31 -4.63 1.92 7.39
C MET A 31 -5.70 3.01 7.41
N PRO A 32 -5.43 4.30 7.09
CA PRO A 32 -6.48 5.31 7.04
C PRO A 32 -7.55 5.07 5.97
N ASN A 33 -7.22 4.25 4.96
CA ASN A 33 -8.08 3.94 3.83
C ASN A 33 -8.82 2.59 3.98
N ILE A 34 -8.70 1.92 5.14
CA ILE A 34 -9.30 0.59 5.36
C ILE A 34 -10.82 0.60 5.14
N ALA A 35 -11.51 1.68 5.49
CA ALA A 35 -12.94 1.81 5.24
C ALA A 35 -13.31 1.70 3.75
N ALA A 36 -12.45 2.22 2.85
CA ALA A 36 -12.66 2.10 1.41
C ALA A 36 -12.48 0.65 0.91
N PHE A 37 -11.52 -0.09 1.49
CA PHE A 37 -11.34 -1.53 1.21
C PHE A 37 -12.53 -2.35 1.69
N ILE A 38 -13.05 -2.05 2.89
CA ILE A 38 -14.25 -2.72 3.44
C ILE A 38 -15.45 -2.43 2.54
N ALA A 39 -15.66 -1.16 2.14
CA ALA A 39 -16.75 -0.79 1.24
C ALA A 39 -16.64 -1.52 -0.11
N TRP A 40 -15.46 -1.56 -0.72
CA TRP A 40 -15.21 -2.32 -1.93
C TRP A 40 -15.50 -3.81 -1.74
N GLY A 41 -15.06 -4.40 -0.62
CA GLY A 41 -15.32 -5.80 -0.29
C GLY A 41 -16.81 -6.13 -0.18
N PHE A 42 -17.60 -5.29 0.50
CA PHE A 42 -19.05 -5.43 0.57
C PHE A 42 -19.71 -5.33 -0.82
N ILE A 43 -19.37 -4.29 -1.59
CA ILE A 43 -19.91 -4.10 -2.95
C ILE A 43 -19.58 -5.33 -3.81
N THR A 44 -18.35 -5.81 -3.73
CA THR A 44 -17.92 -7.02 -4.46
C THR A 44 -18.71 -8.24 -4.02
N ALA A 45 -18.80 -8.51 -2.72
CA ALA A 45 -19.50 -9.69 -2.20
C ALA A 45 -20.99 -9.72 -2.58
N PHE A 46 -21.64 -8.56 -2.64
CA PHE A 46 -23.07 -8.50 -2.96
C PHE A 46 -23.35 -8.49 -4.46
N PHE A 47 -22.61 -7.75 -5.26
CA PHE A 47 -23.08 -7.33 -6.59
C PHE A 47 -22.35 -7.96 -7.78
N ILE A 48 -21.23 -8.67 -7.60
CA ILE A 48 -20.60 -9.40 -8.72
C ILE A 48 -21.48 -10.55 -9.22
N GLU A 49 -21.16 -11.10 -10.39
CA GLU A 49 -21.92 -12.18 -11.03
C GLU A 49 -22.22 -13.37 -10.11
N LYS A 50 -21.26 -13.75 -9.25
CA LYS A 50 -21.39 -14.83 -8.26
C LYS A 50 -21.66 -14.32 -6.84
N GLY A 51 -22.08 -13.06 -6.70
CA GLY A 51 -22.39 -12.43 -5.41
C GLY A 51 -23.77 -12.81 -4.89
N PHE A 52 -24.11 -12.28 -3.69
CA PHE A 52 -25.39 -12.56 -3.05
C PHE A 52 -26.59 -11.95 -3.80
N THR A 53 -26.43 -10.81 -4.42
CA THR A 53 -27.46 -10.08 -5.20
C THR A 53 -26.84 -9.51 -6.47
N PRO A 54 -26.57 -10.34 -7.50
CA PRO A 54 -25.88 -9.90 -8.71
C PRO A 54 -26.59 -8.74 -9.43
N VAL A 55 -25.87 -7.66 -9.74
CA VAL A 55 -26.37 -6.52 -10.50
C VAL A 55 -25.30 -6.12 -11.52
N GLU A 56 -25.57 -6.32 -12.81
CA GLU A 56 -24.60 -6.09 -13.91
C GLU A 56 -23.96 -4.69 -13.85
N GLY A 57 -24.77 -3.64 -13.70
CA GLY A 57 -24.30 -2.26 -13.72
C GLY A 57 -23.45 -1.85 -12.49
N ILE A 58 -23.55 -2.58 -11.37
CA ILE A 58 -22.75 -2.34 -10.16
C ILE A 58 -21.56 -3.28 -10.13
N GLY A 59 -21.79 -4.57 -10.37
CA GLY A 59 -20.77 -5.62 -10.30
C GLY A 59 -19.77 -5.58 -11.46
N GLY A 60 -20.14 -5.01 -12.61
CA GLY A 60 -19.28 -4.92 -13.78
C GLY A 60 -19.14 -6.26 -14.50
N PHE A 61 -20.26 -6.89 -14.85
CA PHE A 61 -20.29 -8.13 -15.64
C PHE A 61 -21.36 -8.07 -16.75
N GLY A 62 -21.43 -9.09 -17.59
CA GLY A 62 -22.38 -9.13 -18.71
C GLY A 62 -22.16 -7.97 -19.69
N LYS A 63 -23.21 -7.19 -19.96
CA LYS A 63 -23.15 -6.00 -20.84
C LYS A 63 -22.31 -4.85 -20.27
N HIS A 64 -21.98 -4.88 -19.00
CA HIS A 64 -21.22 -3.86 -18.27
C HIS A 64 -19.86 -4.38 -17.81
N ALA A 65 -19.26 -5.36 -18.49
CA ALA A 65 -18.00 -5.99 -18.11
C ALA A 65 -16.82 -4.99 -17.96
N ASP A 66 -16.83 -3.91 -18.75
CA ASP A 66 -15.82 -2.85 -18.68
C ASP A 66 -16.19 -1.69 -17.72
N GLY A 67 -17.31 -1.82 -17.01
CA GLY A 67 -17.87 -0.78 -16.16
C GLY A 67 -18.10 -1.23 -14.71
N GLY A 68 -19.20 -0.76 -14.15
CA GLY A 68 -19.58 -1.04 -12.77
C GLY A 68 -18.78 -0.26 -11.75
N LEU A 69 -18.94 -0.63 -10.48
CA LEU A 69 -18.28 0.02 -9.36
C LEU A 69 -17.03 -0.74 -8.91
N VAL A 70 -17.08 -2.08 -8.98
CA VAL A 70 -16.04 -2.97 -8.44
C VAL A 70 -14.69 -2.77 -9.16
N GLY A 71 -14.70 -2.80 -10.49
CA GLY A 71 -13.49 -2.63 -11.31
C GLY A 71 -12.82 -1.28 -11.13
N PRO A 72 -13.51 -0.15 -11.32
CA PRO A 72 -12.95 1.18 -11.11
C PRO A 72 -12.48 1.45 -9.67
N MET A 73 -13.15 0.92 -8.67
CA MET A 73 -12.71 1.07 -7.28
C MET A 73 -11.35 0.42 -7.04
N ILE A 74 -11.15 -0.83 -7.50
CA ILE A 74 -9.88 -1.54 -7.27
C ILE A 74 -8.77 -1.04 -8.19
N LYS A 75 -9.09 -0.69 -9.44
CA LYS A 75 -8.09 -0.26 -10.42
C LYS A 75 -7.61 1.16 -10.18
N PHE A 76 -8.50 2.07 -9.82
CA PHE A 76 -8.19 3.50 -9.71
C PHE A 76 -8.33 4.05 -8.28
N MET A 77 -9.52 3.90 -7.67
CA MET A 77 -9.83 4.61 -6.43
C MET A 77 -8.92 4.18 -5.27
N LEU A 78 -8.78 2.88 -5.01
CA LEU A 78 -7.98 2.39 -3.88
C LEU A 78 -6.49 2.73 -4.03
N PRO A 79 -5.82 2.50 -5.18
CA PRO A 79 -4.43 2.95 -5.37
C PRO A 79 -4.26 4.46 -5.25
N LEU A 80 -5.19 5.28 -5.76
CA LEU A 80 -5.12 6.73 -5.64
C LEU A 80 -5.25 7.21 -4.19
N LEU A 81 -6.12 6.59 -3.39
CA LEU A 81 -6.25 6.90 -1.96
C LEU A 81 -4.95 6.58 -1.20
N ILE A 82 -4.31 5.45 -1.51
CA ILE A 82 -3.01 5.07 -0.93
C ILE A 82 -1.94 6.08 -1.31
N ALA A 83 -1.84 6.43 -2.59
CA ALA A 83 -0.86 7.40 -3.09
C ALA A 83 -1.08 8.78 -2.45
N ALA A 84 -2.32 9.24 -2.42
CA ALA A 84 -2.68 10.51 -1.79
C ALA A 84 -2.30 10.55 -0.30
N GLN A 85 -2.55 9.47 0.43
CA GLN A 85 -2.15 9.36 1.83
C GLN A 85 -0.62 9.31 1.99
N GLY A 86 0.09 8.56 1.15
CA GLY A 86 1.55 8.53 1.12
C GLY A 86 2.15 9.90 0.83
N GLY A 87 1.59 10.61 -0.14
CA GLY A 87 1.96 11.98 -0.47
C GLY A 87 1.70 12.96 0.67
N ARG A 88 0.56 12.79 1.37
CA ARG A 88 0.21 13.59 2.54
C ARG A 88 1.17 13.42 3.69
N MET A 89 1.65 12.20 3.93
CA MET A 89 2.63 11.88 4.97
C MET A 89 3.99 12.54 4.70
N VAL A 90 4.37 12.72 3.43
CA VAL A 90 5.66 13.32 3.03
C VAL A 90 5.59 14.83 2.95
N TYR A 91 4.51 15.40 2.36
CA TYR A 91 4.41 16.84 2.10
C TYR A 91 2.98 17.39 2.20
N GLY A 92 2.23 16.97 3.19
CA GLY A 92 0.90 17.50 3.52
C GLY A 92 -0.10 17.40 2.35
N VAL A 93 -1.08 18.33 2.34
CA VAL A 93 -2.14 18.33 1.33
C VAL A 93 -1.60 18.52 -0.08
N ARG A 94 -0.60 19.39 -0.25
CA ARG A 94 0.02 19.68 -1.53
C ARG A 94 0.71 18.44 -2.12
N GLY A 95 1.45 17.68 -1.28
CA GLY A 95 2.02 16.40 -1.65
C GLY A 95 0.97 15.35 -2.00
N SER A 96 -0.16 15.34 -1.30
CA SER A 96 -1.29 14.44 -1.56
C SER A 96 -1.85 14.59 -2.98
N VAL A 97 -2.07 15.82 -3.42
CA VAL A 97 -2.63 16.11 -4.76
C VAL A 97 -1.66 15.69 -5.86
N VAL A 98 -0.39 16.11 -5.74
CA VAL A 98 0.64 15.77 -6.74
C VAL A 98 0.84 14.25 -6.80
N ALA A 99 0.83 13.57 -5.65
CA ALA A 99 0.95 12.12 -5.55
C ALA A 99 -0.18 11.38 -6.28
N ALA A 100 -1.43 11.81 -6.09
CA ALA A 100 -2.58 11.20 -6.74
C ALA A 100 -2.49 11.33 -8.27
N VAL A 101 -2.21 12.54 -8.78
CA VAL A 101 -2.11 12.77 -10.22
C VAL A 101 -0.94 11.99 -10.83
N ALA A 102 0.24 12.01 -10.20
CA ALA A 102 1.40 11.27 -10.68
C ALA A 102 1.16 9.76 -10.72
N THR A 103 0.49 9.21 -9.70
CA THR A 103 0.18 7.79 -9.62
C THR A 103 -0.85 7.35 -10.66
N MET A 104 -1.73 8.25 -11.10
CA MET A 104 -2.65 7.93 -12.20
C MET A 104 -1.90 7.52 -13.47
N GLY A 105 -0.75 8.13 -13.76
CA GLY A 105 0.12 7.72 -14.87
C GLY A 105 0.61 6.28 -14.73
N VAL A 106 1.03 5.87 -13.54
CA VAL A 106 1.45 4.49 -13.27
C VAL A 106 0.28 3.50 -13.45
N ILE A 107 -0.90 3.85 -12.95
CA ILE A 107 -2.09 3.00 -13.04
C ILE A 107 -2.52 2.78 -14.49
N VAL A 108 -2.54 3.84 -15.30
CA VAL A 108 -2.98 3.77 -16.70
C VAL A 108 -1.95 3.06 -17.58
N GLY A 109 -0.68 3.12 -17.22
CA GLY A 109 0.41 2.45 -17.94
C GLY A 109 0.52 0.95 -17.68
N THR A 110 -0.42 0.34 -16.95
CA THR A 110 -0.35 -1.07 -16.52
C THR A 110 -1.72 -1.73 -16.52
N ASP A 111 -1.73 -3.06 -16.66
CA ASP A 111 -2.96 -3.85 -16.72
C ASP A 111 -3.40 -4.43 -15.37
N ILE A 112 -2.58 -4.27 -14.34
CA ILE A 112 -2.84 -4.81 -13.00
C ILE A 112 -3.16 -3.69 -11.99
N PRO A 113 -3.90 -3.99 -10.90
CA PRO A 113 -4.11 -3.02 -9.82
C PRO A 113 -2.77 -2.57 -9.21
N MET A 114 -2.44 -1.28 -9.34
CA MET A 114 -1.14 -0.72 -9.01
C MET A 114 -1.02 -0.25 -7.56
N PHE A 115 -1.25 -1.15 -6.59
CA PHE A 115 -1.08 -0.85 -5.17
C PHE A 115 0.39 -0.56 -4.83
N LEU A 116 1.32 -1.42 -5.28
CA LEU A 116 2.75 -1.19 -5.08
C LEU A 116 3.22 0.07 -5.80
N GLY A 117 2.70 0.32 -7.02
CA GLY A 117 2.98 1.55 -7.75
C GLY A 117 2.54 2.79 -6.98
N ALA A 118 1.37 2.76 -6.36
CA ALA A 118 0.86 3.84 -5.51
C ALA A 118 1.73 4.08 -4.28
N MET A 119 2.19 3.01 -3.63
CA MET A 119 3.05 3.09 -2.44
C MET A 119 4.43 3.65 -2.74
N ILE A 120 4.94 3.49 -3.95
CA ILE A 120 6.23 4.03 -4.40
C ILE A 120 6.05 5.44 -4.97
N MET A 121 5.15 5.61 -5.94
CA MET A 121 4.98 6.86 -6.67
C MET A 121 4.40 7.97 -5.81
N GLY A 122 3.50 7.65 -4.88
CA GLY A 122 2.87 8.63 -4.00
C GLY A 122 3.89 9.43 -3.17
N PRO A 123 4.68 8.77 -2.31
CA PRO A 123 5.74 9.42 -1.55
C PRO A 123 6.81 10.08 -2.41
N PHE A 124 7.19 9.45 -3.53
CA PHE A 124 8.19 9.98 -4.45
C PHE A 124 7.74 11.31 -5.07
N ALA A 125 6.51 11.37 -5.57
CA ALA A 125 5.95 12.59 -6.16
C ALA A 125 5.86 13.73 -5.15
N ALA A 126 5.47 13.44 -3.92
CA ALA A 126 5.43 14.41 -2.85
C ALA A 126 6.83 14.88 -2.42
N TRP A 127 7.81 13.99 -2.43
CA TRP A 127 9.21 14.33 -2.21
C TRP A 127 9.73 15.27 -3.29
N CYS A 128 9.44 15.00 -4.57
CA CYS A 128 9.76 15.90 -5.67
C CYS A 128 9.12 17.28 -5.46
N MET A 129 7.82 17.33 -5.10
CA MET A 129 7.12 18.58 -4.85
C MET A 129 7.76 19.40 -3.74
N LYS A 130 8.13 18.75 -2.64
CA LYS A 130 8.84 19.39 -1.54
C LYS A 130 10.16 20.04 -1.98
N HIS A 131 10.87 19.43 -2.93
CA HIS A 131 12.13 19.99 -3.46
C HIS A 131 11.89 21.12 -4.43
N VAL A 132 10.87 21.02 -5.27
CA VAL A 132 10.47 22.09 -6.20
C VAL A 132 10.04 23.33 -5.43
N ASP A 133 9.26 23.19 -4.36
CA ASP A 133 8.82 24.33 -3.55
C ASP A 133 9.98 25.06 -2.88
N LYS A 134 11.03 24.36 -2.47
CA LYS A 134 12.24 24.98 -1.93
C LYS A 134 12.96 25.93 -2.91
N ILE A 135 12.81 25.71 -4.22
CA ILE A 135 13.41 26.57 -5.26
C ILE A 135 12.78 27.96 -5.24
N TRP A 136 11.48 28.02 -4.91
CA TRP A 136 10.67 29.24 -4.94
C TRP A 136 10.53 29.89 -3.55
N GLU A 137 10.90 29.20 -2.48
CA GLU A 137 10.77 29.68 -1.11
C GLU A 137 11.45 31.05 -0.91
N GLY A 138 10.70 32.04 -0.47
CA GLY A 138 11.16 33.42 -0.27
C GLY A 138 11.42 34.25 -1.53
N LYS A 139 11.15 33.70 -2.73
CA LYS A 139 11.39 34.38 -4.01
C LYS A 139 10.11 34.86 -4.70
N ILE A 140 8.95 34.40 -4.24
CA ILE A 140 7.67 34.74 -4.86
C ILE A 140 7.25 36.13 -4.39
N LYS A 141 6.92 37.00 -5.35
CA LYS A 141 6.39 38.34 -5.03
C LYS A 141 5.02 38.24 -4.39
N PRO A 142 4.70 39.12 -3.40
CA PRO A 142 3.39 39.17 -2.78
C PRO A 142 2.25 39.26 -3.81
N GLY A 143 1.21 38.44 -3.63
CA GLY A 143 0.08 38.33 -4.53
C GLY A 143 0.19 37.28 -5.66
N PHE A 144 1.38 36.72 -5.91
CA PHE A 144 1.59 35.69 -6.90
C PHE A 144 1.71 34.29 -6.31
N GLU A 145 1.65 34.14 -4.98
CA GLU A 145 1.87 32.89 -4.26
C GLU A 145 0.89 31.79 -4.72
N MET A 146 -0.38 32.14 -4.86
CA MET A 146 -1.41 31.16 -5.28
C MET A 146 -1.16 30.69 -6.72
N LEU A 147 -0.79 31.61 -7.61
CA LEU A 147 -0.50 31.28 -9.01
C LEU A 147 0.69 30.33 -9.11
N VAL A 148 1.84 30.73 -8.55
CA VAL A 148 3.07 29.94 -8.59
C VAL A 148 2.85 28.57 -7.92
N ASN A 149 2.19 28.54 -6.77
CA ASN A 149 1.92 27.31 -6.05
C ASN A 149 1.05 26.33 -6.84
N ASN A 150 -0.02 26.78 -7.47
CA ASN A 150 -0.91 25.90 -8.23
C ASN A 150 -0.26 25.43 -9.55
N PHE A 151 0.37 26.34 -10.28
CA PHE A 151 0.99 25.98 -11.55
C PHE A 151 2.22 25.07 -11.37
N SER A 152 3.08 25.34 -10.39
CA SER A 152 4.22 24.47 -10.11
C SER A 152 3.79 23.05 -9.71
N ALA A 153 2.76 22.90 -8.90
CA ALA A 153 2.21 21.62 -8.54
C ALA A 153 1.57 20.90 -9.74
N GLY A 154 0.77 21.61 -10.53
CA GLY A 154 0.11 21.04 -11.71
C GLY A 154 1.10 20.59 -12.78
N ILE A 155 2.09 21.41 -13.10
CA ILE A 155 3.12 21.08 -14.09
C ILE A 155 3.96 19.89 -13.62
N LEU A 156 4.39 19.90 -12.35
CA LEU A 156 5.16 18.79 -11.79
C LEU A 156 4.33 17.49 -11.78
N ALA A 157 3.06 17.56 -11.36
CA ALA A 157 2.18 16.41 -11.32
C ALA A 157 1.96 15.81 -12.71
N ALA A 158 1.75 16.65 -13.74
CA ALA A 158 1.61 16.23 -15.12
C ALA A 158 2.90 15.56 -15.64
N ALA A 159 4.06 16.19 -15.41
CA ALA A 159 5.35 15.62 -15.80
C ALA A 159 5.58 14.25 -15.11
N LEU A 160 5.32 14.15 -13.79
CA LEU A 160 5.46 12.91 -13.05
C LEU A 160 4.44 11.85 -13.46
N ALA A 161 3.24 12.21 -13.92
CA ALA A 161 2.28 11.26 -14.46
C ALA A 161 2.80 10.64 -15.76
N VAL A 162 3.38 11.44 -16.65
CA VAL A 162 4.01 10.95 -17.90
C VAL A 162 5.21 10.06 -17.58
N VAL A 163 6.07 10.45 -16.65
CA VAL A 163 7.19 9.62 -16.16
C VAL A 163 6.67 8.35 -15.50
N GLY A 164 5.60 8.44 -14.72
CA GLY A 164 4.91 7.31 -14.11
C GLY A 164 4.48 6.27 -15.13
N TYR A 165 3.88 6.73 -16.20
CA TYR A 165 3.41 5.88 -17.30
C TYR A 165 4.55 5.12 -18.01
N PHE A 166 5.60 5.82 -18.42
CA PHE A 166 6.66 5.23 -19.24
C PHE A 166 7.78 4.58 -18.43
N VAL A 167 8.11 5.11 -17.26
CA VAL A 167 9.31 4.73 -16.52
C VAL A 167 8.98 3.87 -15.28
N PHE A 168 7.96 4.24 -14.50
CA PHE A 168 7.65 3.53 -13.25
C PHE A 168 6.68 2.36 -13.45
N GLY A 169 5.69 2.49 -14.35
CA GLY A 169 4.70 1.45 -14.59
C GLY A 169 5.32 0.09 -14.94
N PRO A 170 6.09 -0.02 -16.03
CA PRO A 170 6.61 -1.31 -16.50
C PRO A 170 7.49 -2.07 -15.48
N PRO A 171 8.47 -1.46 -14.80
CA PRO A 171 9.30 -2.21 -13.84
C PRO A 171 8.53 -2.61 -12.58
N ILE A 172 7.58 -1.78 -12.12
CA ILE A 172 6.75 -2.14 -10.95
C ILE A 172 5.78 -3.27 -11.32
N GLU A 173 5.23 -3.25 -12.51
CA GLU A 173 4.39 -4.34 -13.01
C GLU A 173 5.19 -5.65 -13.12
N ALA A 174 6.40 -5.61 -13.67
CA ALA A 174 7.29 -6.76 -13.74
C ALA A 174 7.63 -7.31 -12.36
N LEU A 175 7.92 -6.43 -11.39
CA LEU A 175 8.17 -6.81 -10.00
C LEU A 175 6.93 -7.46 -9.37
N SER A 176 5.75 -6.88 -9.56
CA SER A 176 4.49 -7.41 -9.02
C SER A 176 4.14 -8.77 -9.62
N LYS A 177 4.28 -8.93 -10.93
CA LYS A 177 4.09 -10.23 -11.62
C LYS A 177 5.11 -11.26 -11.17
N GLY A 178 6.38 -10.87 -11.03
CA GLY A 178 7.44 -11.75 -10.53
C GLY A 178 7.18 -12.24 -9.10
N ALA A 179 6.73 -11.35 -8.22
CA ALA A 179 6.35 -11.72 -6.87
C ALA A 179 5.12 -12.66 -6.85
N GLY A 180 4.13 -12.42 -7.72
CA GLY A 180 2.98 -13.31 -7.91
C GLY A 180 3.41 -14.71 -8.34
N HIS A 181 4.24 -14.83 -9.38
CA HIS A 181 4.77 -16.12 -9.85
C HIS A 181 5.57 -16.84 -8.76
N GLY A 182 6.31 -16.12 -7.91
CA GLY A 182 7.01 -16.71 -6.77
C GLY A 182 6.05 -17.35 -5.76
N VAL A 183 4.93 -16.69 -5.48
CA VAL A 183 3.89 -17.24 -4.60
C VAL A 183 3.19 -18.43 -5.26
N ASP A 184 2.82 -18.34 -6.53
CA ASP A 184 2.19 -19.44 -7.27
C ASP A 184 3.10 -20.67 -7.27
N PHE A 185 4.40 -20.49 -7.50
CA PHE A 185 5.38 -21.58 -7.41
C PHE A 185 5.39 -22.26 -6.03
N LEU A 186 5.33 -21.48 -4.93
CA LEU A 186 5.28 -22.04 -3.58
C LEU A 186 3.98 -22.82 -3.33
N VAL A 187 2.87 -22.34 -3.88
CA VAL A 187 1.55 -23.00 -3.78
C VAL A 187 1.55 -24.31 -4.55
N ASP A 188 1.95 -24.28 -5.82
CA ASP A 188 1.91 -25.43 -6.73
C ASP A 188 2.81 -26.58 -6.28
N HIS A 189 3.92 -26.27 -5.62
CA HIS A 189 4.86 -27.28 -5.11
C HIS A 189 4.61 -27.67 -3.65
N GLY A 190 3.52 -27.21 -3.02
CA GLY A 190 3.21 -27.52 -1.62
C GLY A 190 4.19 -26.92 -0.62
N LEU A 191 4.97 -25.90 -1.02
CA LEU A 191 6.01 -25.25 -0.23
C LEU A 191 5.49 -24.10 0.64
N LEU A 192 4.18 -23.99 0.86
CA LEU A 192 3.56 -23.00 1.74
C LEU A 192 4.21 -22.91 3.14
N PRO A 193 4.64 -24.04 3.77
CA PRO A 193 5.36 -23.97 5.05
C PRO A 193 6.66 -23.15 4.98
N LEU A 194 7.32 -23.08 3.83
CA LEU A 194 8.52 -22.24 3.66
C LEU A 194 8.16 -20.73 3.65
N ALA A 195 7.03 -20.37 3.07
CA ALA A 195 6.55 -18.98 3.14
C ALA A 195 6.30 -18.57 4.59
N SER A 196 5.70 -19.45 5.40
CA SER A 196 5.46 -19.21 6.83
C SER A 196 6.76 -19.07 7.62
N LEU A 197 7.83 -19.78 7.24
CA LEU A 197 9.14 -19.68 7.90
C LEU A 197 9.75 -18.27 7.79
N ILE A 198 9.40 -17.51 6.77
CA ILE A 198 9.84 -16.11 6.57
C ILE A 198 8.81 -15.14 7.16
N ILE A 199 7.53 -15.38 6.91
CA ILE A 199 6.45 -14.46 7.28
C ILE A 199 6.22 -14.45 8.79
N GLU A 200 6.20 -15.60 9.44
CA GLU A 200 5.89 -15.68 10.88
C GLU A 200 6.96 -15.01 11.76
N PRO A 201 8.28 -15.20 11.56
CA PRO A 201 9.28 -14.44 12.30
C PRO A 201 9.18 -12.92 12.04
N ALA A 202 8.88 -12.51 10.81
CA ALA A 202 8.70 -11.11 10.49
C ALA A 202 7.53 -10.50 11.26
N LYS A 203 6.43 -11.23 11.41
CA LYS A 203 5.27 -10.81 12.21
C LYS A 203 5.62 -10.66 13.69
N VAL A 204 6.32 -11.63 14.27
CA VAL A 204 6.75 -11.61 15.68
C VAL A 204 7.72 -10.45 15.95
N LEU A 205 8.55 -10.07 14.99
CA LEU A 205 9.48 -8.94 15.09
C LEU A 205 8.81 -7.57 14.89
N PHE A 206 7.50 -7.48 15.00
CA PHE A 206 6.70 -6.26 14.78
C PHE A 206 6.74 -5.71 13.35
N LEU A 207 7.06 -6.56 12.38
CA LEU A 207 7.01 -6.25 10.94
C LEU A 207 5.65 -6.62 10.34
N ASN A 208 4.69 -7.02 11.14
CA ASN A 208 3.37 -7.49 10.70
C ASN A 208 2.70 -6.51 9.72
N ASN A 209 2.66 -5.22 10.07
CA ASN A 209 2.05 -4.20 9.22
C ASN A 209 2.80 -4.02 7.89
N ALA A 210 4.14 -4.14 7.88
CA ALA A 210 4.92 -4.07 6.64
C ALA A 210 4.65 -5.28 5.75
N VAL A 211 4.60 -6.47 6.31
CA VAL A 211 4.37 -7.71 5.56
C VAL A 211 2.92 -7.78 5.09
N ASN A 212 1.95 -7.59 5.97
CA ASN A 212 0.54 -7.70 5.61
C ASN A 212 0.14 -6.58 4.64
N HIS A 213 0.22 -5.33 5.07
CA HIS A 213 -0.29 -4.20 4.28
C HIS A 213 0.68 -3.72 3.21
N GLY A 214 1.98 -3.96 3.38
CA GLY A 214 2.99 -3.58 2.40
C GLY A 214 3.14 -4.58 1.26
N VAL A 215 2.90 -5.86 1.50
CA VAL A 215 3.16 -6.94 0.54
C VAL A 215 1.95 -7.85 0.34
N LEU A 216 1.45 -8.50 1.41
CA LEU A 216 0.43 -9.56 1.27
C LEU A 216 -0.92 -9.01 0.80
N THR A 217 -1.41 -7.90 1.37
CA THR A 217 -2.68 -7.30 0.93
C THR A 217 -2.63 -6.86 -0.53
N PRO A 218 -1.65 -6.06 -1.01
CA PRO A 218 -1.58 -5.65 -2.41
C PRO A 218 -1.51 -6.83 -3.39
N LEU A 219 -0.64 -7.81 -3.13
CA LEU A 219 -0.50 -8.99 -3.97
C LEU A 219 -1.72 -9.91 -3.89
N GLY A 220 -2.31 -10.05 -2.69
CA GLY A 220 -3.53 -10.84 -2.49
C GLY A 220 -4.71 -10.29 -3.27
N ILE A 221 -4.88 -8.97 -3.29
CA ILE A 221 -5.92 -8.32 -4.08
C ILE A 221 -5.65 -8.52 -5.57
N GLN A 222 -4.41 -8.37 -6.02
CA GLN A 222 -4.02 -8.61 -7.41
C GLN A 222 -4.35 -10.05 -7.85
N GLN A 223 -3.94 -11.07 -7.07
CA GLN A 223 -4.26 -12.46 -7.34
C GLN A 223 -5.78 -12.72 -7.33
N ALA A 224 -6.50 -12.18 -6.35
CA ALA A 224 -7.94 -12.36 -6.26
C ALA A 224 -8.68 -11.74 -7.45
N THR A 225 -8.18 -10.61 -7.97
CA THR A 225 -8.75 -9.98 -9.17
C THR A 225 -8.54 -10.84 -10.43
N GLN A 226 -7.38 -11.50 -10.54
CA GLN A 226 -7.04 -12.34 -11.70
C GLN A 226 -7.66 -13.74 -11.62
N ASN A 227 -7.61 -14.36 -10.44
CA ASN A 227 -7.93 -15.78 -10.24
C ASN A 227 -9.22 -16.01 -9.44
N GLY A 228 -9.91 -14.95 -9.01
CA GLY A 228 -11.10 -15.02 -8.16
C GLY A 228 -10.82 -15.42 -6.70
N LYS A 229 -9.59 -15.75 -6.35
CA LYS A 229 -9.17 -16.16 -5.00
C LYS A 229 -7.68 -15.88 -4.79
N SER A 230 -7.25 -15.71 -3.52
CA SER A 230 -5.84 -15.62 -3.17
C SER A 230 -5.58 -16.28 -1.83
N ILE A 231 -4.55 -17.13 -1.77
CA ILE A 231 -4.07 -17.75 -0.53
C ILE A 231 -3.35 -16.74 0.37
N LEU A 232 -2.92 -15.60 -0.17
CA LEU A 232 -2.22 -14.57 0.58
C LEU A 232 -3.09 -13.97 1.69
N PHE A 233 -4.39 -13.91 1.51
CA PHE A 233 -5.33 -13.50 2.56
C PHE A 233 -5.39 -14.50 3.72
N LEU A 234 -5.19 -15.78 3.46
CA LEU A 234 -5.09 -16.78 4.50
C LEU A 234 -3.79 -16.62 5.31
N LEU A 235 -2.68 -16.33 4.60
CA LEU A 235 -1.39 -16.03 5.23
C LEU A 235 -1.43 -14.71 6.03
N GLU A 236 -2.20 -13.72 5.55
CA GLU A 236 -2.40 -12.44 6.24
C GLU A 236 -3.24 -12.58 7.51
N ALA A 237 -4.29 -13.40 7.49
CA ALA A 237 -5.28 -13.52 8.56
C ALA A 237 -4.69 -13.98 9.90
N ASN A 238 -3.59 -14.70 9.90
CA ASN A 238 -2.73 -14.96 11.05
C ASN A 238 -3.45 -15.33 12.38
N PRO A 239 -4.32 -16.33 12.42
CA PRO A 239 -5.01 -16.71 13.65
C PRO A 239 -4.07 -17.36 14.69
N GLY A 240 -3.00 -18.03 14.25
CA GLY A 240 -2.10 -18.80 15.09
C GLY A 240 -1.36 -17.99 16.17
N PRO A 241 -0.58 -16.95 15.81
CA PRO A 241 0.14 -16.12 16.80
C PRO A 241 -0.80 -15.37 17.75
N GLY A 242 -1.95 -14.89 17.27
CA GLY A 242 -2.96 -14.25 18.12
C GLY A 242 -3.55 -15.21 19.12
N ALA A 243 -3.95 -16.40 18.68
CA ALA A 243 -4.46 -17.45 19.56
C ALA A 243 -3.39 -17.95 20.54
N GLY A 244 -2.14 -18.11 20.08
CA GLY A 244 -1.01 -18.48 20.93
C GLY A 244 -0.72 -17.44 22.01
N LEU A 245 -0.79 -16.16 21.68
CA LEU A 245 -0.62 -15.08 22.65
C LEU A 245 -1.74 -15.06 23.68
N LEU A 246 -3.00 -15.21 23.27
CA LEU A 246 -4.15 -15.30 24.16
C LEU A 246 -4.05 -16.52 25.08
N LEU A 247 -3.63 -17.67 24.55
CA LEU A 247 -3.42 -18.87 25.31
C LEU A 247 -2.28 -18.69 26.32
N ALA A 248 -1.16 -18.09 25.91
CA ALA A 248 -0.06 -17.80 26.81
C ALA A 248 -0.49 -16.84 27.95
N TYR A 249 -1.27 -15.83 27.63
CA TYR A 249 -1.84 -14.94 28.66
C TYR A 249 -2.81 -15.65 29.60
N ALA A 250 -3.62 -16.57 29.08
CA ALA A 250 -4.54 -17.34 29.89
C ALA A 250 -3.82 -18.31 30.86
N ILE A 251 -2.66 -18.86 30.43
CA ILE A 251 -1.91 -19.83 31.21
C ILE A 251 -0.91 -19.16 32.18
N PHE A 252 -0.21 -18.13 31.69
CA PHE A 252 0.93 -17.54 32.40
C PHE A 252 0.69 -16.09 32.85
N GLY A 253 -0.40 -15.46 32.38
CA GLY A 253 -0.75 -14.09 32.78
C GLY A 253 -1.14 -14.08 34.27
N SER A 254 -0.32 -13.47 35.10
CA SER A 254 -0.74 -13.08 36.44
C SER A 254 -1.85 -12.04 36.28
N GLY A 255 -3.07 -12.40 36.75
CA GLY A 255 -4.25 -11.55 36.61
C GLY A 255 -4.08 -10.18 37.25
N VAL A 256 -3.51 -9.25 36.47
CA VAL A 256 -3.61 -7.82 36.71
C VAL A 256 -4.65 -7.33 35.72
N ALA A 257 -5.85 -7.18 36.23
CA ALA A 257 -6.93 -6.51 35.56
C ALA A 257 -6.60 -5.01 35.35
#